data_6fcf14f97b0c452ef10149bf2ee40010
#
_entry.id   6fcf14f97b0c452ef10149bf2ee40010
#
_cell.length_a   1.000
_cell.length_b   1.000
_cell.length_c   1.000
_cell.angle_alpha   90.00
_cell.angle_beta   90.00
_cell.angle_gamma   90.00
#
_symmetry.space_group_name_H-M   'P 1'
#
loop_
_entity.id
_entity.type
_entity.pdbx_description
1 polymer ?
#
loop_
_entity_poly.entity_id
_entity_poly.type
_entity_poly.pdbx_seq_one_letter_code
_entity_poly.pdbx_strand_id
1 'polypeptide(L)'
;MNKVVKLQFVTKADLKQWWEKSYGPEADLKWMQFNGPYFQDPVLTWEAFYDHHLTRSVNNPMRKLIIYNGTIVGELSAYWTDGTLKQWLELGIVLFDSDSWGHGIGTAAFRLWIQEMFDLFSYLPHVGFTTWSGNKGMQILGEKVGMTKEGVIRNVRYWKSEYYDAIKYGILRNEIK
;
A
#
# COMPACT_ATOMS: atom_id res chain seq x y z
N MET A 1 18.42 -19.29 6.42
CA MET A 1 16.94 -19.27 6.30
C MET A 1 16.56 -18.40 5.11
N ASN A 2 15.82 -18.95 4.15
CA ASN A 2 15.30 -18.12 3.04
C ASN A 2 14.34 -17.07 3.62
N LYS A 3 14.70 -15.81 3.47
CA LYS A 3 13.87 -14.67 3.87
C LYS A 3 12.66 -14.61 2.91
N VAL A 4 11.52 -15.12 3.34
CA VAL A 4 10.32 -15.22 2.51
C VAL A 4 9.31 -14.17 2.95
N VAL A 5 8.89 -13.34 2.01
CA VAL A 5 7.74 -12.44 2.15
C VAL A 5 6.47 -13.26 1.94
N LYS A 6 5.48 -13.10 2.81
CA LYS A 6 4.14 -13.71 2.70
C LYS A 6 3.06 -12.65 2.85
N LEU A 7 1.95 -12.85 2.17
CA LEU A 7 0.74 -12.07 2.36
C LEU A 7 -0.26 -12.85 3.21
N GLN A 8 -0.83 -12.19 4.20
CA GLN A 8 -1.74 -12.80 5.16
C GLN A 8 -3.04 -12.02 5.22
N PHE A 9 -4.18 -12.73 5.27
CA PHE A 9 -5.44 -12.08 5.60
C PHE A 9 -5.36 -11.46 6.99
N VAL A 10 -5.99 -10.30 7.14
CA VAL A 10 -6.14 -9.67 8.45
C VAL A 10 -7.14 -10.47 9.27
N THR A 11 -6.74 -10.93 10.44
CA THR A 11 -7.65 -11.50 11.44
C THR A 11 -7.87 -10.53 12.59
N LYS A 12 -8.90 -10.75 13.40
CA LYS A 12 -9.12 -9.94 14.60
C LYS A 12 -7.93 -10.00 15.56
N ALA A 13 -7.25 -11.13 15.65
CA ALA A 13 -6.09 -11.33 16.52
C ALA A 13 -4.87 -10.49 16.07
N ASP A 14 -4.76 -10.18 14.79
CA ASP A 14 -3.65 -9.39 14.24
C ASP A 14 -3.75 -7.90 14.55
N LEU A 15 -4.96 -7.38 14.81
CA LEU A 15 -5.23 -5.94 14.90
C LEU A 15 -4.34 -5.23 15.91
N LYS A 16 -4.08 -5.85 17.08
CA LYS A 16 -3.27 -5.23 18.13
C LYS A 16 -1.81 -5.10 17.70
N GLN A 17 -1.22 -6.17 17.17
CA GLN A 17 0.16 -6.16 16.71
C GLN A 17 0.32 -5.22 15.47
N TRP A 18 -0.66 -5.22 14.59
CA TRP A 18 -0.67 -4.31 13.44
C TRP A 18 -0.68 -2.85 13.90
N TRP A 19 -1.55 -2.46 14.83
CA TRP A 19 -1.56 -1.11 15.39
C TRP A 19 -0.23 -0.76 16.08
N GLU A 20 0.31 -1.65 16.90
CA GLU A 20 1.59 -1.43 17.58
C GLU A 20 2.73 -1.15 16.60
N LYS A 21 2.75 -1.83 15.45
CA LYS A 21 3.75 -1.63 14.40
C LYS A 21 3.54 -0.35 13.59
N SER A 22 2.29 0.05 13.35
CA SER A 22 1.97 1.20 12.49
C SER A 22 1.84 2.52 13.24
N TYR A 23 1.23 2.52 14.43
CA TYR A 23 0.87 3.72 15.20
C TYR A 23 1.20 3.63 16.69
N GLY A 24 1.67 2.49 17.18
CA GLY A 24 1.97 2.28 18.60
C GLY A 24 3.06 3.22 19.12
N PRO A 25 3.28 3.24 20.45
CA PRO A 25 4.25 4.14 21.08
C PRO A 25 5.69 3.99 20.55
N GLU A 26 6.07 2.77 20.13
CA GLU A 26 7.39 2.46 19.60
C GLU A 26 7.42 2.36 18.06
N ALA A 27 6.34 2.79 17.38
CA ALA A 27 6.24 2.71 15.93
C ALA A 27 7.16 3.74 15.24
N ASP A 28 7.80 3.34 14.13
CA ASP A 28 8.47 4.27 13.23
C ASP A 28 7.43 4.96 12.34
N LEU A 29 7.11 6.21 12.65
CA LEU A 29 6.10 6.98 11.92
C LEU A 29 6.62 7.64 10.63
N LYS A 30 7.86 7.36 10.19
CA LYS A 30 8.41 7.95 8.96
C LYS A 30 7.59 7.62 7.72
N TRP A 31 6.94 6.46 7.68
CA TRP A 31 6.08 6.07 6.55
C TRP A 31 4.94 7.07 6.30
N MET A 32 4.41 7.73 7.34
CA MET A 32 3.34 8.72 7.22
C MET A 32 3.75 9.94 6.39
N GLN A 33 5.06 10.24 6.32
CA GLN A 33 5.58 11.35 5.52
C GLN A 33 5.52 11.08 4.01
N PHE A 34 5.29 9.84 3.60
CA PHE A 34 5.19 9.42 2.20
C PHE A 34 3.77 9.02 1.81
N ASN A 35 2.93 8.67 2.79
CA ASN A 35 1.55 8.23 2.59
C ASN A 35 0.57 9.41 2.49
N GLY A 36 0.73 10.25 1.45
CA GLY A 36 -0.14 11.40 1.24
C GLY A 36 -0.15 12.42 2.39
N PRO A 37 1.02 12.93 2.85
CA PRO A 37 1.10 13.75 4.06
C PRO A 37 0.30 15.06 3.97
N TYR A 38 -0.05 15.49 2.78
CA TYR A 38 -0.92 16.63 2.52
C TYR A 38 -2.39 16.40 2.94
N PHE A 39 -2.80 15.16 3.20
CA PHE A 39 -4.10 14.84 3.79
C PHE A 39 -4.13 15.06 5.31
N GLN A 40 -2.96 15.14 5.95
CA GLN A 40 -2.81 15.35 7.39
C GLN A 40 -3.53 14.27 8.22
N ASP A 41 -3.45 13.02 7.77
CA ASP A 41 -4.03 11.90 8.48
C ASP A 41 -3.45 11.79 9.90
N PRO A 42 -4.30 11.57 10.94
CA PRO A 42 -3.85 11.50 12.32
C PRO A 42 -3.11 10.19 12.61
N VAL A 43 -2.24 10.20 13.62
CA VAL A 43 -1.77 8.99 14.28
C VAL A 43 -2.95 8.38 15.04
N LEU A 44 -3.36 7.17 14.68
CA LEU A 44 -4.55 6.55 15.23
C LEU A 44 -4.30 6.01 16.64
N THR A 45 -5.23 6.29 17.57
CA THR A 45 -5.30 5.59 18.85
C THR A 45 -5.70 4.13 18.61
N TRP A 46 -5.48 3.27 19.63
CA TRP A 46 -5.89 1.87 19.52
C TRP A 46 -7.39 1.73 19.26
N GLU A 47 -8.21 2.48 19.95
CA GLU A 47 -9.67 2.44 19.82
C GLU A 47 -10.12 2.83 18.41
N ALA A 48 -9.61 3.96 17.90
CA ALA A 48 -9.94 4.43 16.55
C ALA A 48 -9.46 3.44 15.47
N PHE A 49 -8.28 2.87 15.65
CA PHE A 49 -7.74 1.86 14.74
C PHE A 49 -8.57 0.57 14.76
N TYR A 50 -8.89 0.07 15.96
CA TYR A 50 -9.67 -1.14 16.14
C TYR A 50 -11.06 -1.01 15.50
N ASP A 51 -11.80 0.05 15.82
CA ASP A 51 -13.13 0.28 15.28
C ASP A 51 -13.12 0.40 13.74
N HIS A 52 -12.12 1.09 13.19
CA HIS A 52 -11.98 1.23 11.74
C HIS A 52 -11.68 -0.11 11.05
N HIS A 53 -10.72 -0.87 11.57
CA HIS A 53 -10.21 -2.06 10.86
C HIS A 53 -11.00 -3.34 11.15
N LEU A 54 -11.71 -3.42 12.29
CA LEU A 54 -12.51 -4.60 12.63
C LEU A 54 -13.53 -4.95 11.53
N THR A 55 -14.19 -3.93 11.00
CA THR A 55 -15.23 -4.12 9.97
C THR A 55 -14.72 -4.00 8.54
N ARG A 56 -13.63 -3.27 8.33
CA ARG A 56 -13.16 -2.93 6.97
C ARG A 56 -12.01 -3.81 6.48
N SER A 57 -11.24 -4.37 7.40
CA SER A 57 -10.00 -5.06 7.05
C SER A 57 -9.99 -6.56 7.39
N VAL A 58 -10.69 -6.96 8.47
CA VAL A 58 -10.73 -8.37 8.88
C VAL A 58 -11.41 -9.22 7.81
N ASN A 59 -10.71 -10.27 7.36
CA ASN A 59 -11.13 -11.17 6.27
C ASN A 59 -11.48 -10.48 4.93
N ASN A 60 -11.03 -9.25 4.73
CA ASN A 60 -11.23 -8.53 3.48
C ASN A 60 -10.17 -8.96 2.46
N PRO A 61 -10.55 -9.54 1.29
CA PRO A 61 -9.59 -9.95 0.27
C PRO A 61 -8.85 -8.78 -0.40
N MET A 62 -9.37 -7.56 -0.25
CA MET A 62 -8.74 -6.34 -0.76
C MET A 62 -7.81 -5.68 0.28
N ARG A 63 -7.49 -6.37 1.39
CA ARG A 63 -6.54 -5.93 2.41
C ARG A 63 -5.75 -7.11 2.96
N LYS A 64 -4.42 -6.97 2.98
CA LYS A 64 -3.52 -8.01 3.50
C LYS A 64 -2.43 -7.39 4.36
N LEU A 65 -1.90 -8.17 5.29
CA LEU A 65 -0.68 -7.87 6.01
C LEU A 65 0.53 -8.45 5.27
N ILE A 66 1.63 -7.73 5.31
CA ILE A 66 2.93 -8.21 4.82
C ILE A 66 3.65 -8.84 6.01
N ILE A 67 3.92 -10.13 5.89
CA ILE A 67 4.67 -10.89 6.88
C ILE A 67 6.08 -11.15 6.35
N TYR A 68 7.07 -10.76 7.14
CA TYR A 68 8.47 -11.03 6.86
C TYR A 68 9.16 -11.61 8.10
N ASN A 69 9.77 -12.78 7.97
CA ASN A 69 10.36 -13.52 9.09
C ASN A 69 9.38 -13.73 10.28
N GLY A 70 8.09 -13.97 9.98
CA GLY A 70 7.07 -14.20 11.02
C GLY A 70 6.54 -12.95 11.71
N THR A 71 6.95 -11.75 11.28
CA THR A 71 6.53 -10.47 11.86
C THR A 71 5.74 -9.66 10.86
N ILE A 72 4.71 -8.93 11.32
CA ILE A 72 4.01 -7.92 10.52
C ILE A 72 4.95 -6.76 10.27
N VAL A 73 5.25 -6.48 9.00
CA VAL A 73 6.14 -5.39 8.59
C VAL A 73 5.45 -4.32 7.73
N GLY A 74 4.22 -4.57 7.31
CA GLY A 74 3.50 -3.65 6.45
C GLY A 74 2.11 -4.13 6.12
N GLU A 75 1.43 -3.37 5.27
CA GLU A 75 0.09 -3.67 4.78
C GLU A 75 -0.03 -3.43 3.28
N LEU A 76 -1.03 -4.07 2.70
CA LEU A 76 -1.46 -3.91 1.32
C LEU A 76 -2.95 -3.60 1.28
N SER A 77 -3.34 -2.75 0.37
CA SER A 77 -4.73 -2.37 0.15
C SER A 77 -5.07 -2.33 -1.33
N ALA A 78 -6.35 -2.48 -1.64
CA ALA A 78 -6.89 -2.20 -2.95
C ALA A 78 -8.22 -1.46 -2.79
N TYR A 79 -8.52 -0.55 -3.71
CA TYR A 79 -9.75 0.23 -3.68
C TYR A 79 -10.18 0.66 -5.09
N TRP A 80 -11.48 0.81 -5.25
CA TRP A 80 -12.07 1.25 -6.51
C TRP A 80 -12.04 2.78 -6.60
N THR A 81 -11.45 3.32 -7.68
CA THR A 81 -11.42 4.77 -7.93
C THR A 81 -12.67 5.26 -8.64
N ASP A 82 -13.41 4.36 -9.28
CA ASP A 82 -14.61 4.62 -10.07
C ASP A 82 -15.91 4.15 -9.37
N GLY A 83 -15.85 3.89 -8.07
CA GLY A 83 -16.99 3.57 -7.22
C GLY A 83 -17.67 2.25 -7.60
N THR A 84 -18.93 2.30 -7.97
CA THR A 84 -19.75 1.11 -8.27
C THR A 84 -19.45 0.48 -9.63
N LEU A 85 -18.74 1.17 -10.53
CA LEU A 85 -18.35 0.64 -11.85
C LEU A 85 -17.39 -0.52 -11.74
N LYS A 86 -16.48 -0.49 -10.75
CA LYS A 86 -15.50 -1.55 -10.46
C LYS A 86 -14.66 -1.97 -11.67
N GLN A 87 -14.22 -1.00 -12.45
CA GLN A 87 -13.36 -1.18 -13.62
C GLN A 87 -11.95 -0.61 -13.38
N TRP A 88 -11.78 0.27 -12.39
CA TRP A 88 -10.51 0.92 -12.09
C TRP A 88 -10.08 0.65 -10.65
N LEU A 89 -9.18 -0.32 -10.50
CA LEU A 89 -8.63 -0.73 -9.20
C LEU A 89 -7.27 -0.09 -8.97
N GLU A 90 -7.11 0.61 -7.87
CA GLU A 90 -5.81 1.09 -7.40
C GLU A 90 -5.35 0.32 -6.17
N LEU A 91 -4.04 0.11 -6.11
CA LEU A 91 -3.35 -0.68 -5.09
C LEU A 91 -2.55 0.24 -4.18
N GLY A 92 -2.45 -0.11 -2.92
CA GLY A 92 -1.61 0.57 -1.94
C GLY A 92 -0.68 -0.40 -1.22
N ILE A 93 0.45 0.12 -0.78
CA ILE A 93 1.42 -0.57 0.06
C ILE A 93 2.03 0.39 1.07
N VAL A 94 2.17 -0.06 2.31
CA VAL A 94 2.92 0.61 3.36
C VAL A 94 3.85 -0.39 4.02
N LEU A 95 5.14 -0.05 4.16
CA LEU A 95 6.09 -0.71 5.07
C LEU A 95 6.31 0.21 6.26
N PHE A 96 6.02 -0.27 7.47
CA PHE A 96 5.97 0.54 8.69
C PHE A 96 7.35 0.96 9.19
N ASP A 97 8.34 0.09 9.05
CA ASP A 97 9.69 0.30 9.56
C ASP A 97 10.61 0.77 8.43
N SER A 98 11.17 1.98 8.57
CA SER A 98 12.09 2.55 7.57
C SER A 98 13.38 1.74 7.40
N ASP A 99 13.79 1.00 8.43
CA ASP A 99 14.97 0.11 8.34
C ASP A 99 14.71 -1.11 7.43
N SER A 100 13.44 -1.43 7.16
CA SER A 100 13.04 -2.46 6.19
C SER A 100 13.04 -1.98 4.73
N TRP A 101 13.19 -0.69 4.48
CA TRP A 101 13.15 -0.14 3.14
C TRP A 101 14.43 -0.42 2.35
N GLY A 102 14.32 -0.53 1.04
CA GLY A 102 15.49 -0.81 0.17
C GLY A 102 15.96 -2.27 0.14
N HIS A 103 15.39 -3.15 0.96
CA HIS A 103 15.79 -4.56 1.06
C HIS A 103 14.96 -5.52 0.18
N GLY A 104 14.15 -4.99 -0.73
CA GLY A 104 13.36 -5.79 -1.67
C GLY A 104 12.04 -6.33 -1.13
N ILE A 105 11.73 -6.13 0.16
CA ILE A 105 10.49 -6.62 0.80
C ILE A 105 9.25 -6.05 0.11
N GLY A 106 9.21 -4.73 -0.10
CA GLY A 106 8.10 -4.06 -0.78
C GLY A 106 7.91 -4.56 -2.21
N THR A 107 9.00 -4.75 -2.97
CA THR A 107 8.95 -5.26 -4.34
C THR A 107 8.37 -6.68 -4.38
N ALA A 108 8.82 -7.57 -3.49
CA ALA A 108 8.30 -8.93 -3.41
C ALA A 108 6.82 -8.94 -3.01
N ALA A 109 6.43 -8.18 -1.98
CA ALA A 109 5.04 -8.09 -1.52
C ALA A 109 4.12 -7.52 -2.61
N PHE A 110 4.56 -6.47 -3.29
CA PHE A 110 3.71 -5.79 -4.27
C PHE A 110 3.51 -6.61 -5.55
N ARG A 111 4.52 -7.39 -5.97
CA ARG A 111 4.36 -8.37 -7.06
C ARG A 111 3.31 -9.43 -6.74
N LEU A 112 3.37 -10.00 -5.53
CA LEU A 112 2.35 -10.96 -5.08
C LEU A 112 0.96 -10.31 -5.04
N TRP A 113 0.88 -9.06 -4.59
CA TRP A 113 -0.39 -8.33 -4.49
C TRP A 113 -1.01 -8.04 -5.85
N ILE A 114 -0.21 -7.61 -6.83
CA ILE A 114 -0.67 -7.41 -8.22
C ILE A 114 -1.27 -8.71 -8.76
N GLN A 115 -0.57 -9.84 -8.58
CA GLN A 115 -1.05 -11.14 -9.03
C GLN A 115 -2.34 -11.54 -8.34
N GLU A 116 -2.42 -11.44 -7.00
CA GLU A 116 -3.64 -11.75 -6.25
C GLU A 116 -4.84 -10.90 -6.69
N MET A 117 -4.64 -9.62 -6.98
CA MET A 117 -5.74 -8.75 -7.43
C MET A 117 -6.21 -9.09 -8.83
N PHE A 118 -5.32 -9.45 -9.72
CA PHE A 118 -5.72 -9.95 -11.03
C PHE A 118 -6.41 -11.31 -10.97
N ASP A 119 -6.02 -12.18 -10.06
CA ASP A 119 -6.68 -13.49 -9.87
C ASP A 119 -8.08 -13.29 -9.26
N LEU A 120 -8.20 -12.41 -8.27
CA LEU A 120 -9.48 -12.08 -7.62
C LEU A 120 -10.48 -11.42 -8.57
N PHE A 121 -9.98 -10.54 -9.44
CA PHE A 121 -10.79 -9.80 -10.41
C PHE A 121 -10.37 -10.17 -11.84
N SER A 122 -10.68 -11.39 -12.26
CA SER A 122 -10.23 -11.97 -13.53
C SER A 122 -10.65 -11.17 -14.78
N TYR A 123 -11.68 -10.33 -14.66
CA TYR A 123 -12.17 -9.47 -15.73
C TYR A 123 -11.36 -8.18 -15.92
N LEU A 124 -10.55 -7.77 -14.93
CA LEU A 124 -9.79 -6.52 -15.04
C LEU A 124 -8.61 -6.68 -16.01
N PRO A 125 -8.46 -5.78 -16.98
CA PRO A 125 -7.28 -5.75 -17.84
C PRO A 125 -6.12 -4.96 -17.22
N HIS A 126 -6.37 -4.12 -16.21
CA HIS A 126 -5.47 -3.13 -15.66
C HIS A 126 -5.59 -3.03 -14.14
N VAL A 127 -4.48 -2.87 -13.45
CA VAL A 127 -4.40 -2.36 -12.06
C VAL A 127 -3.32 -1.30 -11.98
N GLY A 128 -3.44 -0.36 -11.04
CA GLY A 128 -2.47 0.71 -10.91
C GLY A 128 -2.34 1.23 -9.49
N PHE A 129 -1.66 2.34 -9.34
CA PHE A 129 -1.66 3.15 -8.12
C PHE A 129 -1.46 4.62 -8.44
N THR A 130 -1.90 5.47 -7.53
CA THR A 130 -1.58 6.89 -7.52
C THR A 130 -0.65 7.20 -6.35
N THR A 131 0.42 7.92 -6.63
CA THR A 131 1.33 8.46 -5.63
C THR A 131 1.59 9.95 -5.91
N TRP A 132 2.54 10.55 -5.24
CA TRP A 132 2.91 11.94 -5.45
C TRP A 132 4.41 12.08 -5.71
N SER A 133 4.83 13.20 -6.30
CA SER A 133 6.21 13.40 -6.74
C SER A 133 7.24 13.39 -5.60
N GLY A 134 6.80 13.61 -4.35
CA GLY A 134 7.65 13.48 -3.15
C GLY A 134 7.91 12.05 -2.71
N ASN A 135 7.08 11.08 -3.12
CA ASN A 135 7.27 9.67 -2.78
C ASN A 135 8.11 8.95 -3.84
N LYS A 136 9.42 9.17 -3.82
CA LYS A 136 10.36 8.52 -4.76
C LYS A 136 10.40 7.00 -4.58
N GLY A 137 10.26 6.53 -3.33
CA GLY A 137 10.26 5.10 -3.02
C GLY A 137 9.14 4.36 -3.74
N MET A 138 7.92 4.91 -3.75
CA MET A 138 6.77 4.29 -4.44
C MET A 138 6.92 4.31 -5.97
N GLN A 139 7.48 5.39 -6.52
CA GLN A 139 7.77 5.47 -7.96
C GLN A 139 8.77 4.39 -8.39
N ILE A 140 9.89 4.26 -7.66
CA ILE A 140 10.91 3.22 -7.90
C ILE A 140 10.31 1.82 -7.74
N LEU A 141 9.43 1.63 -6.75
CA LEU A 141 8.73 0.36 -6.54
C LEU A 141 7.88 0.00 -7.77
N GLY A 142 7.08 0.95 -8.27
CA GLY A 142 6.26 0.76 -9.46
C GLY A 142 7.09 0.31 -10.66
N GLU A 143 8.20 0.98 -10.94
CA GLU A 143 9.11 0.62 -12.03
C GLU A 143 9.73 -0.78 -11.83
N LYS A 144 10.15 -1.12 -10.61
CA LYS A 144 10.72 -2.45 -10.29
C LYS A 144 9.74 -3.61 -10.44
N VAL A 145 8.45 -3.38 -10.25
CA VAL A 145 7.42 -4.43 -10.45
C VAL A 145 6.91 -4.48 -11.89
N GLY A 146 7.41 -3.60 -12.78
CA GLY A 146 7.06 -3.59 -14.20
C GLY A 146 5.92 -2.65 -14.57
N MET A 147 5.49 -1.77 -13.66
CA MET A 147 4.47 -0.76 -13.98
C MET A 147 5.03 0.37 -14.84
N THR A 148 4.20 0.90 -15.70
CA THR A 148 4.45 2.08 -16.53
C THR A 148 3.90 3.33 -15.84
N LYS A 149 4.66 4.44 -15.90
CA LYS A 149 4.14 5.75 -15.52
C LYS A 149 3.13 6.22 -16.57
N GLU A 150 1.86 6.25 -16.21
CA GLU A 150 0.75 6.53 -17.14
C GLU A 150 0.32 7.99 -17.13
N GLY A 151 0.63 8.74 -16.07
CA GLY A 151 0.23 10.14 -16.02
C GLY A 151 0.91 10.94 -14.91
N VAL A 152 0.98 12.25 -15.15
CA VAL A 152 1.43 13.25 -14.19
C VAL A 152 0.43 14.39 -14.19
N ILE A 153 -0.20 14.65 -13.04
CA ILE A 153 -1.08 15.79 -12.83
C ILE A 153 -0.32 16.82 -12.02
N ARG A 154 0.07 17.91 -12.68
CA ARG A 154 1.03 18.87 -12.11
C ARG A 154 0.38 19.73 -11.03
N ASN A 155 1.12 19.99 -9.92
CA ASN A 155 0.82 21.00 -8.90
C ASN A 155 -0.57 20.82 -8.23
N VAL A 156 -1.01 19.58 -8.02
CA VAL A 156 -2.31 19.27 -7.41
C VAL A 156 -2.22 18.85 -5.94
N ARG A 157 -1.00 18.82 -5.39
CA ARG A 157 -0.74 18.49 -3.98
C ARG A 157 0.08 19.60 -3.35
N TYR A 158 -0.37 20.13 -2.22
CA TYR A 158 0.31 21.21 -1.50
C TYR A 158 0.73 20.71 -0.12
N TRP A 159 2.02 20.80 0.18
CA TRP A 159 2.56 20.38 1.47
C TRP A 159 3.85 21.12 1.78
N LYS A 160 4.02 21.58 3.05
CA LYS A 160 5.19 22.33 3.51
C LYS A 160 5.56 23.50 2.57
N SER A 161 4.56 24.29 2.20
CA SER A 161 4.71 25.47 1.34
C SER A 161 5.18 25.20 -0.09
N GLU A 162 5.12 23.95 -0.56
CA GLU A 162 5.47 23.55 -1.92
C GLU A 162 4.34 22.81 -2.61
N TYR A 163 4.31 22.91 -3.94
CA TYR A 163 3.40 22.14 -4.79
C TYR A 163 4.10 20.89 -5.33
N TYR A 164 3.35 19.81 -5.33
CA TYR A 164 3.77 18.51 -5.84
C TYR A 164 2.77 17.96 -6.86
N ASP A 165 3.25 17.05 -7.70
CA ASP A 165 2.44 16.39 -8.70
C ASP A 165 1.78 15.13 -8.13
N ALA A 166 0.59 14.76 -8.65
CA ALA A 166 0.08 13.42 -8.54
C ALA A 166 0.60 12.58 -9.70
N ILE A 167 1.08 11.38 -9.40
CA ILE A 167 1.71 10.50 -10.39
C ILE A 167 0.97 9.16 -10.41
N LYS A 168 0.57 8.73 -11.60
CA LYS A 168 -0.13 7.47 -11.82
C LYS A 168 0.79 6.45 -12.48
N TYR A 169 0.75 5.24 -11.92
CA TYR A 169 1.39 4.05 -12.49
C TYR A 169 0.35 2.97 -12.72
N GLY A 170 0.56 2.17 -13.75
CA GLY A 170 -0.30 1.04 -14.06
C GLY A 170 0.42 -0.09 -14.76
N ILE A 171 -0.21 -1.26 -14.72
CA ILE A 171 0.24 -2.46 -15.43
C ILE A 171 -0.96 -3.17 -16.04
N LEU A 172 -0.81 -3.62 -17.28
CA LEU A 172 -1.81 -4.46 -17.92
C LEU A 172 -1.61 -5.93 -17.55
N ARG A 173 -2.70 -6.69 -17.51
CA ARG A 173 -2.67 -8.13 -17.20
C ARG A 173 -1.68 -8.91 -18.07
N ASN A 174 -1.55 -8.58 -19.36
CA ASN A 174 -0.66 -9.24 -20.30
C ASN A 174 0.81 -8.77 -20.20
N GLU A 175 1.11 -7.80 -19.36
CA GLU A 175 2.48 -7.32 -19.09
C GLU A 175 3.12 -7.99 -17.89
N ILE A 176 2.37 -8.77 -17.11
CA ILE A 176 2.91 -9.51 -15.95
C ILE A 176 3.86 -10.60 -16.46
N LYS A 177 5.06 -10.64 -15.87
CA LYS A 177 6.12 -11.61 -16.19
C LYS A 177 6.23 -12.67 -15.12
#